data_938023bd9fbae56b08223851dc454796
#
_entry.id   938023bd9fbae56b08223851dc454796
#
_cell.length_a   1.000
_cell.length_b   1.000
_cell.length_c   1.000
_cell.angle_alpha   90.00
_cell.angle_beta   90.00
_cell.angle_gamma   90.00
#
_symmetry.space_group_name_H-M   'P 1'
#
loop_
_entity.id
_entity.type
_entity.pdbx_description
1 polymer ?
#
loop_
_entity_poly.entity_id
_entity_poly.type
_entity_poly.pdbx_seq_one_letter_code
_entity_poly.pdbx_strand_id
1 'polypeptide(L)'
;MRQNITYDMPFPEGVVAVVDKPLTWTSSDVVRKLKYLLRKLGYPKIKIGHAGTLDPLATGVLLVCIGKATKRVDELQAGEKEYVADVVLGATTPSGDLEHPIDATFPTEHITPELVRSALDSLTGERLQTPPVYSAKMIDGKRAYEYAREGELVEMRRALINIYEIEILELSMPLLRIRVRCSKGTYIRSLAIEIGEALGSGAHLSALRRTRSGCYDVADAWPLDELVEEFRRGIGGAEE
;
A
#
# COMPACT_ATOMS: atom_id res chain seq x y z
N MET A 1 -6.50 -11.57 -16.68
CA MET A 1 -7.76 -11.06 -17.34
C MET A 1 -8.60 -10.41 -16.27
N ARG A 2 -9.00 -9.15 -16.48
CA ARG A 2 -9.78 -8.34 -15.51
C ARG A 2 -11.06 -9.10 -15.11
N GLN A 3 -11.32 -9.15 -13.80
CA GLN A 3 -12.54 -9.77 -13.27
C GLN A 3 -13.77 -9.01 -13.79
N ASN A 4 -14.76 -9.73 -14.32
CA ASN A 4 -16.02 -9.10 -14.72
C ASN A 4 -16.87 -8.84 -13.46
N ILE A 5 -16.95 -7.58 -13.03
CA ILE A 5 -17.79 -7.13 -11.91
C ILE A 5 -18.93 -6.31 -12.51
N THR A 6 -20.16 -6.73 -12.30
CA THR A 6 -21.38 -6.05 -12.73
C THR A 6 -22.26 -5.71 -11.53
N TYR A 7 -23.11 -4.70 -11.67
CA TYR A 7 -23.96 -4.20 -10.60
C TYR A 7 -25.02 -5.22 -10.14
N ASP A 8 -25.35 -6.21 -10.96
CA ASP A 8 -26.34 -7.27 -10.70
C ASP A 8 -25.76 -8.53 -10.05
N MET A 9 -24.46 -8.52 -9.74
CA MET A 9 -23.83 -9.65 -9.06
C MET A 9 -24.46 -9.96 -7.70
N PRO A 10 -24.44 -11.23 -7.27
CA PRO A 10 -24.91 -11.63 -5.95
C PRO A 10 -23.89 -11.27 -4.87
N PHE A 11 -23.67 -9.97 -4.61
CA PHE A 11 -22.67 -9.45 -3.67
C PHE A 11 -22.71 -10.09 -2.28
N PRO A 12 -23.89 -10.45 -1.70
CA PRO A 12 -23.91 -11.13 -0.40
C PRO A 12 -23.20 -12.48 -0.40
N GLU A 13 -23.16 -13.20 -1.54
CA GLU A 13 -22.50 -14.52 -1.66
C GLU A 13 -20.97 -14.42 -1.60
N GLY A 14 -20.43 -13.26 -1.85
CA GLY A 14 -19.01 -12.95 -1.69
C GLY A 14 -18.31 -12.62 -2.99
N VAL A 15 -17.82 -11.38 -3.07
CA VAL A 15 -17.02 -10.87 -4.18
C VAL A 15 -15.71 -10.28 -3.64
N VAL A 16 -14.59 -10.61 -4.28
CA VAL A 16 -13.31 -9.93 -4.07
C VAL A 16 -13.09 -9.01 -5.25
N ALA A 17 -13.31 -7.72 -5.08
CA ALA A 17 -13.03 -6.73 -6.11
C ALA A 17 -11.57 -6.31 -6.05
N VAL A 18 -10.85 -6.47 -7.17
CA VAL A 18 -9.48 -5.99 -7.34
C VAL A 18 -9.57 -4.56 -7.86
N VAL A 19 -9.22 -3.59 -7.01
CA VAL A 19 -9.34 -2.16 -7.31
C VAL A 19 -7.95 -1.54 -7.46
N ASP A 20 -7.72 -0.79 -8.52
CA ASP A 20 -6.57 0.10 -8.63
C ASP A 20 -6.87 1.36 -7.80
N LYS A 21 -6.30 1.41 -6.59
CA LYS A 21 -6.52 2.54 -5.68
C LYS A 21 -5.86 3.79 -6.24
N PRO A 22 -6.60 4.87 -6.48
CA PRO A 22 -6.02 6.11 -6.95
C PRO A 22 -5.19 6.81 -5.87
N LEU A 23 -4.32 7.71 -6.32
CA LEU A 23 -3.51 8.57 -5.45
C LEU A 23 -4.42 9.43 -4.56
N THR A 24 -3.96 9.78 -3.37
CA THR A 24 -4.62 10.59 -2.32
C THR A 24 -5.82 9.95 -1.63
N TRP A 25 -6.32 8.82 -2.10
CA TRP A 25 -7.37 8.07 -1.43
C TRP A 25 -6.80 7.15 -0.35
N THR A 26 -7.44 7.11 0.81
CA THR A 26 -7.18 6.03 1.78
C THR A 26 -7.87 4.74 1.33
N SER A 27 -7.38 3.59 1.79
CA SER A 27 -8.07 2.30 1.57
C SER A 27 -9.49 2.31 2.13
N SER A 28 -9.71 3.04 3.24
CA SER A 28 -11.02 3.21 3.87
C SER A 28 -11.97 4.08 3.03
N ASP A 29 -11.46 5.06 2.30
CA ASP A 29 -12.28 5.90 1.39
C ASP A 29 -12.85 5.05 0.25
N VAL A 30 -12.02 4.18 -0.35
CA VAL A 30 -12.48 3.24 -1.38
C VAL A 30 -13.61 2.36 -0.84
N VAL A 31 -13.40 1.76 0.34
CA VAL A 31 -14.42 0.91 0.98
C VAL A 31 -15.69 1.69 1.27
N ARG A 32 -15.60 2.92 1.81
CA ARG A 32 -16.77 3.78 2.08
C ARG A 32 -17.53 4.13 0.81
N LYS A 33 -16.82 4.48 -0.27
CA LYS A 33 -17.41 4.80 -1.57
C LYS A 33 -18.20 3.61 -2.13
N LEU A 34 -17.60 2.44 -2.20
CA LEU A 34 -18.26 1.23 -2.71
C LEU A 34 -19.41 0.79 -1.79
N LYS A 35 -19.25 0.89 -0.47
CA LYS A 35 -20.33 0.59 0.49
C LYS A 35 -21.55 1.48 0.29
N TYR A 36 -21.33 2.77 0.03
CA TYR A 36 -22.42 3.70 -0.26
C TYR A 36 -23.20 3.28 -1.52
N LEU A 37 -22.49 2.93 -2.61
CA LEU A 37 -23.12 2.51 -3.85
C LEU A 37 -23.87 1.18 -3.70
N LEU A 38 -23.27 0.19 -3.03
CA LEU A 38 -23.93 -1.09 -2.74
C LEU A 38 -25.21 -0.91 -1.93
N ARG A 39 -25.25 0.05 -1.00
CA ARG A 39 -26.49 0.37 -0.26
C ARG A 39 -27.58 0.92 -1.19
N LYS A 40 -27.20 1.75 -2.17
CA LYS A 40 -28.13 2.28 -3.19
C LYS A 40 -28.61 1.20 -4.15
N LEU A 41 -27.81 0.17 -4.40
CA LEU A 41 -28.17 -1.02 -5.17
C LEU A 41 -29.04 -2.03 -4.39
N GLY A 42 -29.54 -1.68 -3.20
CA GLY A 42 -30.45 -2.54 -2.43
C GLY A 42 -29.77 -3.44 -1.40
N TYR A 43 -28.48 -3.22 -1.09
CA TYR A 43 -27.73 -3.99 -0.08
C TYR A 43 -27.40 -3.16 1.19
N PRO A 44 -28.39 -2.69 1.99
CA PRO A 44 -28.18 -1.72 3.07
C PRO A 44 -27.29 -2.24 4.21
N LYS A 45 -27.28 -3.56 4.44
CA LYS A 45 -26.54 -4.21 5.54
C LYS A 45 -25.33 -5.01 5.07
N ILE A 46 -24.86 -4.80 3.81
CA ILE A 46 -23.75 -5.58 3.28
C ILE A 46 -22.46 -5.33 4.05
N LYS A 47 -21.73 -6.42 4.36
CA LYS A 47 -20.39 -6.35 4.92
C LYS A 47 -19.39 -6.06 3.80
N ILE A 48 -18.46 -5.15 4.05
CA ILE A 48 -17.41 -4.81 3.11
C ILE A 48 -16.16 -4.39 3.89
N GLY A 49 -14.98 -4.77 3.40
CA GLY A 49 -13.69 -4.43 3.98
C GLY A 49 -12.59 -4.60 2.94
N HIS A 50 -11.35 -4.33 3.31
CA HIS A 50 -10.19 -4.52 2.41
C HIS A 50 -9.16 -5.48 3.02
N ALA A 51 -8.39 -6.15 2.17
CA ALA A 51 -7.31 -7.05 2.55
C ALA A 51 -5.94 -6.39 2.25
N GLY A 52 -5.41 -5.67 3.23
CA GLY A 52 -4.12 -4.98 3.17
C GLY A 52 -4.23 -3.50 2.82
N THR A 53 -3.91 -2.67 3.80
CA THR A 53 -3.90 -1.21 3.69
C THR A 53 -2.89 -0.74 2.64
N LEU A 54 -3.25 0.31 1.90
CA LEU A 54 -2.36 1.19 1.16
C LEU A 54 -2.47 2.59 1.76
N ASP A 55 -1.33 3.24 1.92
CA ASP A 55 -1.25 4.62 2.38
C ASP A 55 -1.89 5.59 1.35
N PRO A 56 -2.27 6.82 1.74
CA PRO A 56 -2.89 7.78 0.82
C PRO A 56 -2.04 8.05 -0.42
N LEU A 57 -0.72 8.19 -0.27
CA LEU A 57 0.21 8.45 -1.37
C LEU A 57 0.62 7.21 -2.16
N ALA A 58 0.19 6.01 -1.74
CA ALA A 58 0.39 4.78 -2.51
C ALA A 58 -0.78 4.51 -3.45
N THR A 59 -0.51 3.91 -4.61
CA THR A 59 -1.49 3.48 -5.62
C THR A 59 -1.45 1.96 -5.83
N GLY A 60 -2.33 1.43 -6.68
CA GLY A 60 -2.28 0.04 -7.13
C GLY A 60 -3.26 -0.89 -6.43
N VAL A 61 -2.97 -2.18 -6.46
CA VAL A 61 -3.88 -3.26 -6.06
C VAL A 61 -4.39 -3.10 -4.63
N LEU A 62 -5.68 -2.84 -4.49
CA LEU A 62 -6.43 -2.93 -3.24
C LEU A 62 -7.51 -4.01 -3.37
N LEU A 63 -7.42 -5.06 -2.58
CA LEU A 63 -8.43 -6.12 -2.56
C LEU A 63 -9.59 -5.69 -1.66
N VAL A 64 -10.76 -5.46 -2.25
CA VAL A 64 -11.99 -5.11 -1.53
C VAL A 64 -12.88 -6.34 -1.43
N CYS A 65 -13.12 -6.81 -0.22
CA CYS A 65 -13.94 -7.98 0.08
C CYS A 65 -15.37 -7.55 0.39
N ILE A 66 -16.35 -8.11 -0.33
CA ILE A 66 -17.76 -7.76 -0.23
C ILE A 66 -18.54 -9.03 0.17
N GLY A 67 -19.56 -8.88 1.05
CA GLY A 67 -20.41 -9.99 1.49
C GLY A 67 -19.64 -11.09 2.23
N LYS A 68 -19.87 -12.35 1.88
CA LYS A 68 -19.19 -13.51 2.49
C LYS A 68 -17.67 -13.49 2.29
N ALA A 69 -17.15 -12.81 1.23
CA ALA A 69 -15.72 -12.69 1.00
C ALA A 69 -14.98 -11.93 2.12
N THR A 70 -15.67 -11.16 2.96
CA THR A 70 -15.04 -10.52 4.14
C THR A 70 -14.46 -11.53 5.14
N LYS A 71 -14.88 -12.80 5.11
CA LYS A 71 -14.30 -13.87 5.93
C LYS A 71 -12.91 -14.32 5.44
N ARG A 72 -12.55 -13.96 4.21
CA ARG A 72 -11.25 -14.30 3.58
C ARG A 72 -10.21 -13.19 3.70
N VAL A 73 -10.50 -12.10 4.42
CA VAL A 73 -9.58 -10.96 4.54
C VAL A 73 -8.20 -11.39 5.03
N ASP A 74 -8.13 -12.21 6.09
CA ASP A 74 -6.84 -12.65 6.66
C ASP A 74 -6.05 -13.53 5.69
N GLU A 75 -6.72 -14.45 4.97
CA GLU A 75 -6.15 -15.28 3.91
C GLU A 75 -5.55 -14.42 2.79
N LEU A 76 -6.34 -13.48 2.27
CA LEU A 76 -5.93 -12.59 1.18
C LEU A 76 -4.80 -11.63 1.60
N GLN A 77 -4.82 -11.21 2.86
CA GLN A 77 -3.78 -10.36 3.41
C GLN A 77 -2.45 -11.10 3.61
N ALA A 78 -2.48 -12.43 3.81
CA ALA A 78 -1.31 -13.24 4.06
C ALA A 78 -0.39 -13.39 2.84
N GLY A 79 -0.90 -13.24 1.62
CA GLY A 79 -0.15 -13.41 0.38
C GLY A 79 1.02 -12.42 0.24
N GLU A 80 2.00 -12.81 -0.59
CA GLU A 80 3.13 -11.96 -1.02
C GLU A 80 2.65 -10.65 -1.66
N LYS A 81 3.45 -9.61 -1.57
CA LYS A 81 3.21 -8.32 -2.21
C LYS A 81 4.37 -7.96 -3.13
N GLU A 82 4.04 -7.28 -4.22
CA GLU A 82 5.03 -6.66 -5.11
C GLU A 82 4.71 -5.16 -5.24
N TYR A 83 5.77 -4.38 -5.20
CA TYR A 83 5.69 -2.92 -5.31
C TYR A 83 6.71 -2.41 -6.33
N VAL A 84 6.35 -1.33 -7.01
CA VAL A 84 7.30 -0.42 -7.64
C VAL A 84 7.37 0.82 -6.77
N ALA A 85 8.57 1.21 -6.37
CA ALA A 85 8.84 2.30 -5.44
C ALA A 85 9.87 3.26 -6.04
N ASP A 86 9.57 4.55 -5.98
CA ASP A 86 10.50 5.63 -6.29
C ASP A 86 11.08 6.14 -4.97
N VAL A 87 12.35 5.90 -4.76
CA VAL A 87 13.13 6.30 -3.59
C VAL A 87 13.99 7.49 -3.97
N VAL A 88 13.85 8.60 -3.27
CA VAL A 88 14.70 9.79 -3.43
C VAL A 88 15.79 9.75 -2.38
N LEU A 89 17.05 9.69 -2.84
CA LEU A 89 18.25 9.67 -2.01
C LEU A 89 18.69 11.10 -1.63
N GLY A 90 19.33 11.25 -0.48
CA GLY A 90 19.88 12.53 -0.02
C GLY A 90 18.93 13.37 0.83
N ALA A 91 17.73 12.89 1.16
CA ALA A 91 16.81 13.62 2.01
C ALA A 91 15.89 12.68 2.80
N THR A 92 15.50 13.08 4.00
CA THR A 92 14.53 12.35 4.84
C THR A 92 13.24 13.14 5.03
N THR A 93 12.20 12.43 5.44
CA THR A 93 10.94 12.98 5.93
C THR A 93 10.49 12.21 7.16
N PRO A 94 9.74 12.80 8.10
CA PRO A 94 9.29 12.12 9.32
C PRO A 94 8.44 10.87 9.08
N SER A 95 7.70 10.83 7.96
CA SER A 95 6.83 9.69 7.57
C SER A 95 7.53 8.66 6.69
N GLY A 96 8.72 8.97 6.14
CA GLY A 96 9.42 8.17 5.13
C GLY A 96 8.79 8.26 3.74
N ASP A 97 7.85 9.20 3.53
CA ASP A 97 7.22 9.56 2.26
C ASP A 97 6.91 11.07 2.22
N LEU A 98 6.22 11.54 1.17
CA LEU A 98 5.87 12.96 0.99
C LEU A 98 4.59 13.40 1.73
N GLU A 99 4.09 12.62 2.68
CA GLU A 99 3.00 13.06 3.58
C GLU A 99 3.47 14.19 4.51
N HIS A 100 4.77 14.25 4.79
CA HIS A 100 5.43 15.32 5.54
C HIS A 100 6.55 15.95 4.72
N PRO A 101 6.89 17.25 4.96
CA PRO A 101 7.99 17.91 4.30
C PRO A 101 9.34 17.28 4.67
N ILE A 102 10.36 17.55 3.84
CA ILE A 102 11.75 17.17 4.11
C ILE A 102 12.19 17.81 5.43
N ASP A 103 12.78 17.01 6.31
CA ASP A 103 13.29 17.42 7.63
C ASP A 103 14.84 17.45 7.70
N ALA A 104 15.52 16.68 6.84
CA ALA A 104 16.98 16.71 6.75
C ALA A 104 17.48 16.38 5.35
N THR A 105 18.66 16.88 5.01
CA THR A 105 19.37 16.60 3.75
C THR A 105 20.77 16.04 4.03
N PHE A 106 21.24 15.19 3.11
CA PHE A 106 22.49 14.44 3.26
C PHE A 106 23.29 14.46 1.94
N PRO A 107 24.64 14.35 2.01
CA PRO A 107 25.47 14.18 0.81
C PRO A 107 25.08 12.91 0.02
N THR A 108 25.25 12.97 -1.29
CA THR A 108 24.99 11.86 -2.22
C THR A 108 26.16 11.59 -3.18
N GLU A 109 27.21 12.41 -3.17
CA GLU A 109 28.33 12.36 -4.11
C GLU A 109 29.14 11.07 -3.99
N HIS A 110 29.10 10.41 -2.84
CA HIS A 110 29.77 9.14 -2.55
C HIS A 110 28.97 7.92 -3.01
N ILE A 111 27.70 8.10 -3.41
CA ILE A 111 26.81 7.00 -3.75
C ILE A 111 27.12 6.54 -5.19
N THR A 112 27.69 5.34 -5.31
CA THR A 112 27.96 4.69 -6.59
C THR A 112 26.94 3.58 -6.89
N PRO A 113 26.75 3.15 -8.15
CA PRO A 113 25.89 2.02 -8.47
C PRO A 113 26.26 0.72 -7.73
N GLU A 114 27.55 0.49 -7.47
CA GLU A 114 28.06 -0.67 -6.73
C GLU A 114 27.63 -0.60 -5.26
N LEU A 115 27.73 0.59 -4.64
CA LEU A 115 27.30 0.80 -3.27
C LEU A 115 25.77 0.59 -3.14
N VAL A 116 24.99 1.08 -4.11
CA VAL A 116 23.53 0.85 -4.14
C VAL A 116 23.23 -0.65 -4.20
N ARG A 117 23.85 -1.41 -5.11
CA ARG A 117 23.65 -2.87 -5.19
C ARG A 117 23.98 -3.56 -3.87
N SER A 118 25.14 -3.27 -3.29
CA SER A 118 25.57 -3.84 -2.01
C SER A 118 24.59 -3.52 -0.87
N ALA A 119 24.07 -2.30 -0.82
CA ALA A 119 23.07 -1.90 0.18
C ALA A 119 21.76 -2.70 0.00
N LEU A 120 21.23 -2.81 -1.22
CA LEU A 120 20.02 -3.57 -1.50
C LEU A 120 20.17 -5.06 -1.22
N ASP A 121 21.33 -5.66 -1.55
CA ASP A 121 21.63 -7.05 -1.24
C ASP A 121 21.62 -7.29 0.28
N SER A 122 22.17 -6.38 1.08
CA SER A 122 22.18 -6.48 2.54
C SER A 122 20.80 -6.35 3.18
N LEU A 123 19.84 -5.75 2.48
CA LEU A 123 18.47 -5.56 2.91
C LEU A 123 17.52 -6.67 2.43
N THR A 124 17.98 -7.58 1.58
CA THR A 124 17.23 -8.73 1.07
C THR A 124 17.29 -9.91 2.05
N GLY A 125 16.22 -10.70 2.10
CA GLY A 125 16.09 -11.87 2.96
C GLY A 125 15.20 -11.63 4.19
N GLU A 126 15.26 -12.57 5.14
CA GLU A 126 14.53 -12.51 6.40
C GLU A 126 15.19 -11.53 7.37
N ARG A 127 14.38 -10.61 7.93
CA ARG A 127 14.89 -9.56 8.80
C ARG A 127 13.83 -9.00 9.75
N LEU A 128 14.27 -8.36 10.81
CA LEU A 128 13.42 -7.57 11.69
C LEU A 128 13.29 -6.14 11.15
N GLN A 129 12.07 -5.69 10.88
CA GLN A 129 11.78 -4.33 10.45
C GLN A 129 11.01 -3.57 11.53
N THR A 130 11.37 -2.31 11.75
CA THR A 130 10.60 -1.38 12.58
C THR A 130 9.53 -0.73 11.71
N PRO A 131 8.22 -0.94 12.00
CA PRO A 131 7.15 -0.24 11.30
C PRO A 131 7.26 1.28 11.52
N PRO A 132 6.84 2.11 10.54
CA PRO A 132 6.83 3.56 10.75
C PRO A 132 5.79 3.94 11.81
N VAL A 133 6.07 5.01 12.57
CA VAL A 133 5.14 5.54 13.59
C VAL A 133 3.84 6.00 12.94
N TYR A 134 3.93 6.60 11.76
CA TYR A 134 2.78 6.96 10.91
C TYR A 134 2.17 5.73 10.22
N SER A 135 1.64 4.78 11.00
CA SER A 135 1.02 3.55 10.49
C SER A 135 -0.29 3.22 11.20
N ALA A 136 -1.09 2.37 10.56
CA ALA A 136 -2.34 1.87 11.12
C ALA A 136 -2.14 0.72 12.14
N LYS A 137 -0.89 0.43 12.57
CA LYS A 137 -0.59 -0.62 13.55
C LYS A 137 -1.20 -0.26 14.90
N MET A 138 -1.85 -1.24 15.53
CA MET A 138 -2.45 -1.04 16.85
C MET A 138 -1.39 -1.16 17.95
N ILE A 139 -1.39 -0.19 18.88
CA ILE A 139 -0.56 -0.17 20.09
C ILE A 139 -1.49 0.22 21.24
N ASP A 140 -1.63 -0.65 22.21
CA ASP A 140 -2.45 -0.45 23.43
C ASP A 140 -3.88 0.07 23.13
N GLY A 141 -4.49 -0.45 22.04
CA GLY A 141 -5.88 -0.12 21.67
C GLY A 141 -6.04 1.14 20.81
N LYS A 142 -4.96 1.89 20.55
CA LYS A 142 -4.93 3.09 19.70
C LYS A 142 -4.02 2.86 18.48
N ARG A 143 -4.26 3.54 17.37
CA ARG A 143 -3.41 3.39 16.16
C ARG A 143 -2.13 4.21 16.31
N ALA A 144 -0.99 3.69 15.83
CA ALA A 144 0.31 4.34 15.93
C ALA A 144 0.30 5.78 15.36
N TYR A 145 -0.37 6.03 14.23
CA TYR A 145 -0.47 7.37 13.67
C TYR A 145 -1.23 8.38 14.57
N GLU A 146 -2.10 7.92 15.47
CA GLU A 146 -2.82 8.80 16.40
C GLU A 146 -1.86 9.33 17.46
N TYR A 147 -0.98 8.48 18.00
CA TYR A 147 0.12 8.90 18.90
C TYR A 147 1.06 9.90 18.22
N ALA A 148 1.46 9.61 16.97
CA ALA A 148 2.35 10.48 16.20
C ALA A 148 1.76 11.89 16.01
N ARG A 149 0.45 12.00 15.74
CA ARG A 149 -0.26 13.29 15.61
C ARG A 149 -0.35 14.08 16.90
N GLU A 150 -0.39 13.39 18.03
CA GLU A 150 -0.41 13.99 19.36
C GLU A 150 1.01 14.35 19.87
N GLY A 151 2.04 14.02 19.08
CA GLY A 151 3.45 14.23 19.44
C GLY A 151 3.95 13.27 20.53
N GLU A 152 3.21 12.18 20.78
CA GLU A 152 3.58 11.17 21.75
C GLU A 152 4.58 10.19 21.17
N LEU A 153 5.67 9.94 21.90
CA LEU A 153 6.67 8.94 21.52
C LEU A 153 6.14 7.54 21.83
N VAL A 154 6.08 6.70 20.80
CA VAL A 154 5.66 5.31 20.92
C VAL A 154 6.75 4.39 20.39
N GLU A 155 7.10 3.40 21.22
CA GLU A 155 8.04 2.36 20.81
C GLU A 155 7.35 1.37 19.85
N MET A 156 7.84 1.33 18.60
CA MET A 156 7.34 0.42 17.58
C MET A 156 8.01 -0.95 17.71
N ARG A 157 7.22 -1.98 18.05
CA ARG A 157 7.74 -3.36 18.08
C ARG A 157 8.13 -3.81 16.69
N ARG A 158 9.38 -4.25 16.55
CA ARG A 158 9.89 -4.86 15.31
C ARG A 158 9.06 -6.08 14.93
N ALA A 159 8.90 -6.29 13.65
CA ALA A 159 8.21 -7.45 13.08
C ALA A 159 9.15 -8.20 12.14
N LEU A 160 9.08 -9.53 12.19
CA LEU A 160 9.80 -10.37 11.24
C LEU A 160 9.12 -10.23 9.88
N ILE A 161 9.91 -9.87 8.87
CA ILE A 161 9.50 -9.76 7.47
C ILE A 161 10.48 -10.52 6.59
N ASN A 162 10.10 -10.76 5.35
CA ASN A 162 11.01 -11.29 4.34
C ASN A 162 10.92 -10.42 3.08
N ILE A 163 12.05 -9.94 2.62
CA ILE A 163 12.20 -9.29 1.32
C ILE A 163 12.79 -10.33 0.37
N TYR A 164 11.96 -10.87 -0.50
CA TYR A 164 12.35 -11.96 -1.41
C TYR A 164 13.27 -11.47 -2.52
N GLU A 165 13.07 -10.23 -2.97
CA GLU A 165 13.82 -9.67 -4.10
C GLU A 165 13.70 -8.14 -4.12
N ILE A 166 14.81 -7.48 -4.45
CA ILE A 166 14.85 -6.05 -4.81
C ILE A 166 15.56 -5.94 -6.15
N GLU A 167 14.85 -5.48 -7.17
CA GLU A 167 15.37 -5.22 -8.51
C GLU A 167 15.50 -3.72 -8.75
N ILE A 168 16.65 -3.27 -9.24
CA ILE A 168 16.83 -1.88 -9.68
C ILE A 168 16.22 -1.73 -11.07
N LEU A 169 15.18 -0.92 -11.19
CA LEU A 169 14.56 -0.59 -12.47
C LEU A 169 15.22 0.65 -13.11
N GLU A 170 15.62 1.61 -12.27
CA GLU A 170 16.27 2.84 -12.71
C GLU A 170 17.14 3.40 -11.57
N LEU A 171 18.33 3.90 -11.92
CA LEU A 171 19.18 4.68 -11.02
C LEU A 171 19.62 5.95 -11.75
N SER A 172 18.98 7.06 -11.42
CA SER A 172 19.23 8.39 -11.99
C SER A 172 19.24 9.40 -10.85
N MET A 173 20.39 9.61 -10.24
CA MET A 173 20.53 10.41 -9.02
C MET A 173 19.75 11.73 -9.06
N PRO A 174 18.96 12.06 -8.01
CA PRO A 174 18.83 11.33 -6.75
C PRO A 174 17.76 10.21 -6.74
N LEU A 175 17.17 9.86 -7.89
CA LEU A 175 16.11 8.87 -8.01
C LEU A 175 16.69 7.45 -8.11
N LEU A 176 16.21 6.58 -7.23
CA LEU A 176 16.35 5.13 -7.29
C LEU A 176 14.95 4.51 -7.40
N ARG A 177 14.61 3.96 -8.58
CA ARG A 177 13.37 3.21 -8.79
C ARG A 177 13.66 1.72 -8.64
N ILE A 178 12.91 1.07 -7.77
CA ILE A 178 13.06 -0.36 -7.47
C ILE A 178 11.73 -1.10 -7.59
N ARG A 179 11.82 -2.40 -7.94
CA ARG A 179 10.75 -3.37 -7.75
C ARG A 179 11.09 -4.21 -6.52
N VAL A 180 10.14 -4.36 -5.61
CA VAL A 180 10.33 -5.10 -4.35
C VAL A 180 9.27 -6.19 -4.24
N ARG A 181 9.69 -7.45 -4.05
CA ARG A 181 8.82 -8.56 -3.66
C ARG A 181 9.05 -8.86 -2.19
N CYS A 182 7.97 -8.93 -1.41
CA CYS A 182 8.08 -9.07 0.04
C CYS A 182 6.89 -9.79 0.67
N SER A 183 7.08 -10.23 1.92
CA SER A 183 6.05 -10.81 2.75
C SER A 183 5.01 -9.78 3.21
N LYS A 184 3.87 -10.25 3.70
CA LYS A 184 2.91 -9.38 4.40
C LYS A 184 3.58 -8.63 5.54
N GLY A 185 3.10 -7.42 5.81
CA GLY A 185 3.56 -6.60 6.93
C GLY A 185 4.85 -5.83 6.68
N THR A 186 5.46 -5.98 5.51
CA THR A 186 6.61 -5.15 5.09
C THR A 186 6.14 -3.73 4.78
N TYR A 187 6.84 -2.76 5.36
CA TYR A 187 6.65 -1.32 5.11
C TYR A 187 7.72 -0.82 4.15
N ILE A 188 7.30 -0.45 2.94
CA ILE A 188 8.25 0.05 1.93
C ILE A 188 8.79 1.44 2.31
N ARG A 189 8.05 2.23 3.10
CA ARG A 189 8.56 3.48 3.70
C ARG A 189 9.73 3.23 4.65
N SER A 190 9.63 2.22 5.52
CA SER A 190 10.75 1.81 6.36
C SER A 190 11.93 1.31 5.53
N LEU A 191 11.67 0.53 4.47
CA LEU A 191 12.72 0.07 3.55
C LEU A 191 13.44 1.24 2.88
N ALA A 192 12.72 2.29 2.46
CA ALA A 192 13.35 3.48 1.88
C ALA A 192 14.30 4.18 2.87
N ILE A 193 13.88 4.33 4.11
CA ILE A 193 14.72 4.88 5.19
C ILE A 193 15.96 3.99 5.39
N GLU A 194 15.77 2.67 5.50
CA GLU A 194 16.85 1.70 5.69
C GLU A 194 17.84 1.68 4.50
N ILE A 195 17.37 1.92 3.26
CA ILE A 195 18.23 2.10 2.08
C ILE A 195 19.10 3.36 2.25
N GLY A 196 18.51 4.49 2.65
CA GLY A 196 19.25 5.72 2.92
C GLY A 196 20.33 5.53 3.98
N GLU A 197 20.00 4.89 5.09
CA GLU A 197 20.93 4.56 6.18
C GLU A 197 22.08 3.65 5.71
N ALA A 198 21.77 2.59 4.95
CA ALA A 198 22.77 1.66 4.41
C ALA A 198 23.74 2.33 3.41
N LEU A 199 23.29 3.40 2.76
CA LEU A 199 24.10 4.22 1.86
C LEU A 199 24.88 5.34 2.59
N GLY A 200 24.76 5.44 3.92
CA GLY A 200 25.37 6.55 4.69
C GLY A 200 24.78 7.92 4.30
N SER A 201 23.52 7.96 3.95
CA SER A 201 22.75 9.12 3.50
C SER A 201 21.33 9.09 4.09
N GLY A 202 20.43 9.89 3.56
CA GLY A 202 19.00 9.81 3.83
C GLY A 202 18.23 9.35 2.61
N ALA A 203 17.00 8.83 2.81
CA ALA A 203 16.08 8.55 1.72
C ALA A 203 14.61 8.57 2.18
N HIS A 204 13.71 8.81 1.24
CA HIS A 204 12.26 8.73 1.41
C HIS A 204 11.58 8.29 0.12
N LEU A 205 10.35 7.82 0.22
CA LEU A 205 9.53 7.52 -0.94
C LEU A 205 8.94 8.78 -1.56
N SER A 206 9.07 8.94 -2.88
CA SER A 206 8.33 9.94 -3.66
C SER A 206 7.11 9.35 -4.36
N ALA A 207 7.13 8.04 -4.68
CA ALA A 207 5.98 7.31 -5.20
C ALA A 207 6.02 5.84 -4.76
N LEU A 208 4.83 5.26 -4.61
CA LEU A 208 4.67 3.84 -4.30
C LEU A 208 3.47 3.28 -5.05
N ARG A 209 3.66 2.17 -5.76
CA ARG A 209 2.60 1.45 -6.44
C ARG A 209 2.66 -0.04 -6.10
N ARG A 210 1.59 -0.58 -5.51
CA ARG A 210 1.46 -2.02 -5.33
C ARG A 210 1.01 -2.67 -6.64
N THR A 211 1.92 -3.36 -7.31
CA THR A 211 1.66 -4.02 -8.60
C THR A 211 0.98 -5.37 -8.42
N ARG A 212 1.24 -6.06 -7.27
CA ARG A 212 0.63 -7.36 -6.99
C ARG A 212 0.32 -7.56 -5.51
N SER A 213 -0.75 -8.32 -5.24
CA SER A 213 -1.13 -8.79 -3.91
C SER A 213 -1.60 -10.25 -4.00
N GLY A 214 -0.79 -11.21 -3.55
CA GLY A 214 -1.00 -12.62 -3.78
C GLY A 214 -1.03 -12.94 -5.28
N CYS A 215 -2.11 -13.56 -5.74
CA CYS A 215 -2.32 -13.88 -7.16
C CYS A 215 -2.96 -12.73 -7.98
N TYR A 216 -3.26 -11.58 -7.37
CA TYR A 216 -3.94 -10.47 -8.02
C TYR A 216 -2.95 -9.44 -8.54
N ASP A 217 -3.01 -9.14 -9.84
CA ASP A 217 -2.16 -8.19 -10.53
C ASP A 217 -2.90 -6.87 -10.80
N VAL A 218 -2.17 -5.77 -10.83
CA VAL A 218 -2.73 -4.44 -11.11
C VAL A 218 -3.25 -4.31 -12.54
N ALA A 219 -2.72 -5.07 -13.48
CA ALA A 219 -3.21 -5.12 -14.86
C ALA A 219 -4.64 -5.66 -14.96
N ASP A 220 -5.07 -6.44 -13.96
CA ASP A 220 -6.42 -7.01 -13.86
C ASP A 220 -7.33 -6.20 -12.91
N ALA A 221 -6.83 -5.11 -12.33
CA ALA A 221 -7.59 -4.28 -11.40
C ALA A 221 -8.57 -3.35 -12.13
N TRP A 222 -9.66 -3.05 -11.45
CA TRP A 222 -10.60 -2.01 -11.85
C TRP A 222 -10.08 -0.64 -11.45
N PRO A 223 -9.92 0.32 -12.37
CA PRO A 223 -9.86 1.72 -12.00
C PRO A 223 -11.09 2.07 -11.14
N LEU A 224 -10.88 2.80 -10.05
CA LEU A 224 -11.97 3.04 -9.09
C LEU A 224 -13.15 3.79 -9.72
N ASP A 225 -12.88 4.74 -10.59
CA ASP A 225 -13.89 5.52 -11.32
C ASP A 225 -14.76 4.64 -12.23
N GLU A 226 -14.16 3.72 -12.99
CA GLU A 226 -14.88 2.77 -13.83
C GLU A 226 -15.76 1.83 -13.00
N LEU A 227 -15.26 1.32 -11.87
CA LEU A 227 -16.06 0.48 -10.98
C LEU A 227 -17.22 1.27 -10.34
N VAL A 228 -16.99 2.53 -10.02
CA VAL A 228 -18.03 3.44 -9.52
C VAL A 228 -19.11 3.66 -10.56
N GLU A 229 -18.74 3.88 -11.84
CA GLU A 229 -19.72 4.05 -12.92
C GLU A 229 -20.49 2.76 -13.19
N GLU A 230 -19.84 1.60 -13.12
CA GLU A 230 -20.54 0.31 -13.25
C GLU A 230 -21.64 0.15 -12.18
N PHE A 231 -21.34 0.51 -10.93
CA PHE A 231 -22.35 0.44 -9.86
C PHE A 231 -23.46 1.50 -10.02
N ARG A 232 -23.16 2.68 -10.56
CA ARG A 232 -24.14 3.73 -10.84
C ARG A 232 -25.14 3.36 -11.91
N ARG A 233 -24.74 2.58 -12.92
CA ARG A 233 -25.68 2.08 -13.95
C ARG A 233 -26.83 1.28 -13.35
N GLY A 234 -26.53 0.44 -12.35
CA GLY A 234 -27.58 -0.31 -11.66
C GLY A 234 -28.49 0.54 -10.77
N ILE A 235 -28.00 1.70 -10.31
CA ILE A 235 -28.82 2.63 -9.51
C ILE A 235 -29.80 3.39 -10.41
N GLY A 236 -29.35 3.87 -11.58
CA GLY A 236 -30.20 4.61 -12.55
C GLY A 236 -31.26 3.73 -13.23
N GLY A 237 -31.03 2.43 -13.41
CA GLY A 237 -31.99 1.49 -13.99
C GLY A 237 -33.12 1.05 -13.03
N ALA A 238 -33.08 1.46 -11.77
CA ALA A 238 -34.14 1.14 -10.78
C ALA A 238 -35.15 2.29 -10.63
N GLU A 239 -34.98 3.40 -11.34
CA GLU A 239 -35.89 4.56 -11.35
C GLU A 239 -36.77 4.64 -12.62
N GLU A 240 -36.68 3.65 -13.54
CA GLU A 240 -37.61 3.43 -14.65
C GLU A 240 -38.54 2.24 -14.37
#